data_0bef3634e62d6813f2ec5a21c74229b3
#
_entry.id   0bef3634e62d6813f2ec5a21c74229b3
#
_cell.length_a   1.000
_cell.length_b   1.000
_cell.length_c   1.000
_cell.angle_alpha   90.00
_cell.angle_beta   90.00
_cell.angle_gamma   90.00
#
_symmetry.space_group_name_H-M   'P 1'
#
loop_
_entity.id
_entity.type
_entity.pdbx_description
1 polymer ?
#
loop_
_entity_poly.entity_id
_entity_poly.type
_entity_poly.pdbx_seq_one_letter_code
_entity_poly.pdbx_strand_id
1 'polypeptide(L)'
;MDADAKKIALRMIPYGLYVLTAEGKDGKVAAATVNWVTQTAFQPPLVVVGVKADSGAHAIIKESKTFALNILGKEQKGQAFTFFKSLERDGNTIGG
;
A
#
# COMPACT_ATOMS: atom_id res chain seq x y z
N MET A 1 -9.31 14.53 -23.78
CA MET A 1 -7.86 14.70 -23.57
C MET A 1 -7.12 13.59 -24.30
N ASP A 2 -6.05 13.94 -25.02
CA ASP A 2 -5.17 12.99 -25.66
C ASP A 2 -4.62 11.98 -24.64
N ALA A 3 -4.58 10.69 -24.99
CA ALA A 3 -4.14 9.62 -24.09
C ALA A 3 -2.69 9.80 -23.63
N ASP A 4 -1.80 10.26 -24.52
CA ASP A 4 -0.41 10.50 -24.17
C ASP A 4 -0.24 11.68 -23.22
N ALA A 5 -0.96 12.77 -23.46
CA ALA A 5 -0.96 13.93 -22.57
C ALA A 5 -1.52 13.57 -21.19
N LYS A 6 -2.54 12.74 -21.14
CA LYS A 6 -3.10 12.23 -19.87
C LYS A 6 -2.08 11.44 -19.07
N LYS A 7 -1.35 10.52 -19.71
CA LYS A 7 -0.31 9.74 -19.05
C LYS A 7 0.79 10.62 -18.48
N ILE A 8 1.24 11.61 -19.24
CA ILE A 8 2.30 12.52 -18.82
C ILE A 8 1.83 13.32 -17.59
N ALA A 9 0.63 13.88 -17.67
CA ALA A 9 0.08 14.67 -16.58
C ALA A 9 -0.06 13.86 -15.27
N LEU A 10 -0.56 12.62 -15.36
CA LEU A 10 -0.72 11.77 -14.19
C LEU A 10 0.61 11.39 -13.54
N ARG A 11 1.66 11.21 -14.36
CA ARG A 11 3.00 10.90 -13.84
C ARG A 11 3.67 12.09 -13.17
N MET A 12 3.19 13.30 -13.40
CA MET A 12 3.73 14.49 -12.76
C MET A 12 3.23 14.68 -11.33
N ILE A 13 2.20 13.95 -10.91
CA ILE A 13 1.70 14.00 -9.56
C ILE A 13 2.71 13.33 -8.63
N PRO A 14 3.30 14.06 -7.67
CA PRO A 14 4.26 13.45 -6.75
C PRO A 14 3.55 12.53 -5.75
N TYR A 15 4.23 11.45 -5.39
CA TYR A 15 3.76 10.55 -4.35
C TYR A 15 4.94 9.88 -3.67
N GLY A 16 4.74 9.48 -2.41
CA GLY A 16 5.73 8.69 -1.67
C GLY A 16 5.57 7.20 -1.94
N LEU A 17 6.46 6.43 -1.35
CA LEU A 17 6.37 4.98 -1.35
C LEU A 17 6.10 4.50 0.07
N TYR A 18 5.19 3.54 0.19
CA TYR A 18 4.76 3.01 1.48
C TYR A 18 4.62 1.50 1.37
N VAL A 19 4.77 0.81 2.50
CA VAL A 19 4.41 -0.61 2.59
C VAL A 19 3.13 -0.70 3.42
N LEU A 20 2.08 -1.19 2.79
CA LEU A 20 0.80 -1.43 3.45
C LEU A 20 0.75 -2.87 3.89
N THR A 21 0.42 -3.08 5.17
CA THR A 21 0.27 -4.42 5.73
C THR A 21 -1.12 -4.57 6.33
N ALA A 22 -1.64 -5.79 6.25
CA ALA A 22 -2.95 -6.11 6.82
C ALA A 22 -2.95 -7.54 7.32
N GLU A 23 -3.69 -7.79 8.39
CA GLU A 23 -3.83 -9.13 8.98
C GLU A 23 -5.30 -9.49 9.08
N GLY A 24 -5.65 -10.68 8.56
CA GLY A 24 -6.99 -11.21 8.62
C GLY A 24 -7.20 -12.10 9.85
N LYS A 25 -8.43 -12.58 10.03
CA LYS A 25 -8.85 -13.34 11.20
C LYS A 25 -8.12 -14.68 11.38
N ASP A 26 -7.74 -15.31 10.29
CA ASP A 26 -7.13 -16.65 10.31
C ASP A 26 -5.61 -16.58 10.30
N GLY A 27 -5.02 -15.46 10.72
CA GLY A 27 -3.60 -15.27 10.66
C GLY A 27 -3.06 -14.99 9.27
N LYS A 28 -3.93 -14.83 8.28
CA LYS A 28 -3.53 -14.43 6.94
C LYS A 28 -3.01 -13.01 6.97
N VAL A 29 -1.92 -12.78 6.25
CA VAL A 29 -1.34 -11.45 6.16
C VAL A 29 -1.13 -11.08 4.69
N ALA A 30 -1.14 -9.77 4.44
CA ALA A 30 -0.77 -9.22 3.15
C ALA A 30 0.19 -8.07 3.37
N ALA A 31 1.11 -7.90 2.44
CA ALA A 31 2.00 -6.75 2.41
C ALA A 31 2.12 -6.31 0.95
N ALA A 32 2.02 -5.03 0.71
CA ALA A 32 2.07 -4.49 -0.64
C ALA A 32 2.74 -3.13 -0.64
N THR A 33 3.54 -2.86 -1.66
CA THR A 33 4.07 -1.53 -1.89
C THR A 33 2.97 -0.69 -2.54
N VAL A 34 2.67 0.46 -1.94
CA VAL A 34 1.63 1.37 -2.43
C VAL A 34 2.19 2.77 -2.58
N ASN A 35 1.62 3.53 -3.50
CA ASN A 35 2.03 4.90 -3.75
C ASN A 35 0.86 5.88 -3.86
N TRP A 36 -0.36 5.38 -3.93
CA TRP A 36 -1.55 6.24 -4.01
C TRP A 36 -2.12 6.44 -2.60
N VAL A 37 -1.46 7.35 -1.87
CA VAL A 37 -1.78 7.62 -0.47
C VAL A 37 -1.86 9.12 -0.26
N THR A 38 -2.90 9.59 0.40
CA THR A 38 -3.00 10.99 0.78
C THR A 38 -3.82 11.17 2.05
N GLN A 39 -3.41 12.15 2.85
CA GLN A 39 -4.20 12.59 3.99
C GLN A 39 -5.32 13.49 3.47
N THR A 40 -6.53 13.29 3.96
CA THR A 40 -7.71 14.04 3.49
C THR A 40 -8.38 14.85 4.57
N ALA A 41 -8.08 14.62 5.85
CA ALA A 41 -8.61 15.43 6.96
C ALA A 41 -7.75 15.26 8.19
N PHE A 42 -7.76 16.28 9.05
CA PHE A 42 -7.07 16.22 10.35
C PHE A 42 -8.00 15.78 11.47
N GLN A 43 -9.26 16.19 11.40
CA GLN A 43 -10.22 15.90 12.47
C GLN A 43 -11.59 15.58 11.89
N PRO A 44 -11.99 14.29 11.89
CA PRO A 44 -11.15 13.18 12.30
C PRO A 44 -9.95 12.95 11.34
N PRO A 45 -8.87 12.32 11.79
CA PRO A 45 -7.76 12.05 10.90
C PRO A 45 -8.17 11.03 9.84
N LEU A 46 -8.13 11.42 8.59
CA LEU A 46 -8.50 10.54 7.47
C LEU A 46 -7.35 10.42 6.49
N VAL A 47 -7.11 9.19 6.07
CA VAL A 47 -6.10 8.86 5.06
C VAL A 47 -6.76 8.00 3.99
N VAL A 48 -6.55 8.37 2.73
CA VAL A 48 -7.04 7.58 1.59
C VAL A 48 -5.88 6.80 1.01
N VAL A 49 -6.08 5.53 0.80
CA VAL A 49 -5.11 4.64 0.15
C VAL A 49 -5.79 3.93 -1.01
N GLY A 50 -5.23 4.07 -2.20
CA GLY A 50 -5.69 3.32 -3.36
C GLY A 50 -5.18 1.88 -3.27
N VAL A 51 -6.08 0.92 -3.11
CA VAL A 51 -5.75 -0.51 -3.04
C VAL A 51 -6.40 -1.22 -4.22
N LYS A 52 -5.60 -1.97 -4.95
CA LYS A 52 -6.08 -2.66 -6.13
C LYS A 52 -7.15 -3.69 -5.75
N ALA A 53 -8.32 -3.63 -6.40
CA ALA A 53 -9.49 -4.42 -6.02
C ALA A 53 -9.29 -5.93 -6.12
N ASP A 54 -8.42 -6.39 -7.01
CA ASP A 54 -8.11 -7.80 -7.19
C ASP A 54 -6.88 -8.27 -6.42
N SER A 55 -6.36 -7.46 -5.50
CA SER A 55 -5.18 -7.81 -4.72
C SER A 55 -5.54 -8.59 -3.45
N GLY A 56 -4.58 -9.36 -2.94
CA GLY A 56 -4.73 -10.05 -1.66
C GLY A 56 -4.90 -9.08 -0.50
N ALA A 57 -4.22 -7.94 -0.55
CA ALA A 57 -4.33 -6.89 0.46
C ALA A 57 -5.77 -6.36 0.53
N HIS A 58 -6.41 -6.12 -0.62
CA HIS A 58 -7.77 -5.64 -0.68
C HIS A 58 -8.74 -6.61 0.01
N ALA A 59 -8.61 -7.90 -0.28
CA ALA A 59 -9.47 -8.92 0.30
C ALA A 59 -9.34 -8.98 1.83
N ILE A 60 -8.12 -8.91 2.34
CA ILE A 60 -7.86 -8.95 3.79
C ILE A 60 -8.37 -7.69 4.48
N ILE A 61 -8.13 -6.51 3.90
CA ILE A 61 -8.59 -5.24 4.47
C ILE A 61 -10.13 -5.18 4.50
N LYS A 62 -10.78 -5.66 3.45
CA LYS A 62 -12.24 -5.70 3.38
C LYS A 62 -12.84 -6.55 4.50
N GLU A 63 -12.18 -7.64 4.84
CA GLU A 63 -12.60 -8.53 5.92
C GLU A 63 -12.28 -7.96 7.30
N SER A 64 -11.02 -7.56 7.54
CA SER A 64 -10.55 -7.11 8.85
C SER A 64 -10.91 -5.66 9.16
N LYS A 65 -11.07 -4.83 8.12
CA LYS A 65 -11.34 -3.39 8.21
C LYS A 65 -10.20 -2.61 8.87
N THR A 66 -9.00 -3.16 8.89
CA THR A 66 -7.81 -2.53 9.45
C THR A 66 -6.61 -2.75 8.55
N PHE A 67 -5.68 -1.81 8.60
CA PHE A 67 -4.38 -1.94 7.93
C PHE A 67 -3.36 -1.06 8.63
N ALA A 68 -2.08 -1.34 8.38
CA ALA A 68 -0.98 -0.48 8.82
C ALA A 68 -0.25 0.07 7.60
N LEU A 69 0.19 1.31 7.70
CA LEU A 69 0.90 1.98 6.63
C LEU A 69 2.30 2.34 7.13
N ASN A 70 3.31 1.80 6.45
CA ASN A 70 4.71 2.01 6.82
C ASN A 70 5.32 2.98 5.81
N ILE A 71 5.79 4.12 6.29
CA ILE A 71 6.34 5.19 5.44
C ILE A 71 7.80 4.89 5.17
N LEU A 72 8.20 4.83 3.90
CA LEU A 72 9.58 4.54 3.51
C LEU A 72 10.35 5.82 3.26
N GLY A 73 11.57 5.90 3.82
CA GLY A 73 12.52 6.96 3.48
C GLY A 73 13.27 6.63 2.19
N LYS A 74 14.06 7.57 1.70
CA LYS A 74 14.84 7.41 0.47
C LYS A 74 15.78 6.20 0.50
N GLU A 75 16.32 5.87 1.68
CA GLU A 75 17.26 4.78 1.87
C GLU A 75 16.60 3.40 1.89
N GLN A 76 15.27 3.36 1.87
CA GLN A 76 14.49 2.13 2.01
C GLN A 76 13.83 1.68 0.71
N LYS A 77 14.30 2.17 -0.44
CA LYS A 77 13.75 1.78 -1.74
C LYS A 77 13.77 0.28 -1.98
N GLY A 78 14.82 -0.40 -1.50
CA GLY A 78 14.93 -1.86 -1.64
C GLY A 78 13.78 -2.61 -0.99
N GLN A 79 13.27 -2.11 0.13
CA GLN A 79 12.12 -2.72 0.81
C GLN A 79 10.85 -2.60 -0.01
N ALA A 80 10.68 -1.51 -0.76
CA ALA A 80 9.52 -1.33 -1.62
C ALA A 80 9.44 -2.45 -2.67
N PHE A 81 10.57 -2.82 -3.28
CA PHE A 81 10.60 -3.89 -4.28
C PHE A 81 10.33 -5.26 -3.67
N THR A 82 10.71 -5.47 -2.42
CA THR A 82 10.44 -6.72 -1.70
C THR A 82 8.94 -7.00 -1.61
N PHE A 83 8.12 -5.97 -1.46
CA PHE A 83 6.68 -6.10 -1.21
C PHE A 83 5.80 -5.90 -2.44
N PHE A 84 6.37 -5.95 -3.65
CA PHE A 84 5.57 -5.95 -4.88
C PHE A 84 4.85 -7.26 -5.13
N LYS A 85 5.27 -8.34 -4.50
CA LYS A 85 4.65 -9.67 -4.62
C LYS A 85 3.97 -10.04 -3.31
N SER A 86 2.99 -10.93 -3.38
CA SER A 86 2.40 -11.50 -2.16
C SER A 86 3.45 -12.34 -1.44
N LEU A 87 3.61 -12.10 -0.15
CA LEU A 87 4.57 -12.78 0.69
C LEU A 87 3.87 -13.50 1.84
N GLU A 88 4.46 -14.58 2.30
CA GLU A 88 3.97 -15.30 3.47
C GLU A 88 4.60 -14.75 4.73
N ARG A 89 3.85 -14.85 5.81
CA ARG A 89 4.33 -14.45 7.13
C ARG A 89 5.24 -15.54 7.70
N ASP A 90 6.38 -15.13 8.24
CA ASP A 90 7.29 -16.01 8.98
C ASP A 90 7.36 -15.50 10.43
N GLY A 91 6.52 -16.08 11.31
CA GLY A 91 6.39 -15.59 12.67
C GLY A 91 5.87 -14.17 12.72
N ASN A 92 6.70 -13.23 13.20
CA ASN A 92 6.37 -11.81 13.27
C ASN A 92 7.01 -11.01 12.13
N THR A 93 7.61 -11.67 11.14
CA THR A 93 8.23 -11.00 9.99
C THR A 93 7.52 -11.36 8.71
N ILE A 94 7.58 -10.45 7.73
CA ILE A 94 7.04 -10.65 6.39
C ILE A 94 8.16 -10.34 5.40
N GLY A 95 8.49 -11.32 4.56
CA GLY A 95 9.53 -11.15 3.56
C GLY A 95 10.96 -11.18 4.11
N GLY A 96 11.12 -11.72 5.29
CA GLY A 96 12.45 -11.88 5.91
C GLY A 96 12.86 -10.83 6.91
#